data_50e58c7a9216d5595104b396fa0f6ec4
#
_entry.id   50e58c7a9216d5595104b396fa0f6ec4
#
_cell.length_a   1.000
_cell.length_b   1.000
_cell.length_c   1.000
_cell.angle_alpha   90.00
_cell.angle_beta   90.00
_cell.angle_gamma   90.00
#
_symmetry.space_group_name_H-M   'P 1'
#
loop_
_entity.id
_entity.type
_entity.pdbx_description
1 polymer ?
#
loop_
_entity_poly.entity_id
_entity_poly.type
_entity_poly.pdbx_seq_one_letter_code
_entity_poly.pdbx_strand_id
1 'polypeptide(L)'
;MPKSLISIQDFSKDEILHILDVAQEFEANREQNFLAGKVVACLFFEPSTRTRLSFEAAVNRLGARVIGFPDNRNTSQTKGETLEDTIKIVSNYVDMIVMRHPMAGAADIAASVASVPVINAGDGANQHPTQTLLDLYSIKKTQGRLEGLEIDMVGDLKYGRAVHSLVEALRHFSPKFTFTSPEELNMPKKYLEMLDNDGIPYRQVDRIEDGLDTCDILYMTRVQQERFPDMDEYNKVKDVYRLSASMLGGVKPGMKIMHPLPRVNEIATDVDYTPYAYYFQQAGGGMYVRMAIISYLLGFR
;
A
#
# COMPACT_ATOMS: atom_id res chain seq x y z
N MET A 1 -21.43 -9.71 -9.88
CA MET A 1 -20.98 -8.99 -8.68
C MET A 1 -20.39 -7.65 -9.11
N PRO A 2 -20.50 -6.59 -8.32
CA PRO A 2 -19.85 -5.32 -8.65
C PRO A 2 -18.32 -5.50 -8.64
N LYS A 3 -17.61 -4.70 -9.46
CA LYS A 3 -16.16 -4.72 -9.47
C LYS A 3 -15.63 -4.21 -8.12
N SER A 4 -14.70 -4.93 -7.54
CA SER A 4 -14.08 -4.63 -6.24
C SER A 4 -12.56 -4.55 -6.40
N LEU A 5 -11.86 -3.94 -5.45
CA LEU A 5 -10.40 -3.92 -5.37
C LEU A 5 -9.98 -4.75 -4.15
N ILE A 6 -9.72 -6.03 -4.35
CA ILE A 6 -9.32 -6.96 -3.29
C ILE A 6 -7.81 -7.22 -3.31
N SER A 7 -7.28 -7.46 -4.51
CA SER A 7 -5.85 -7.61 -4.79
C SER A 7 -5.42 -6.61 -5.88
N ILE A 8 -4.13 -6.27 -5.92
CA ILE A 8 -3.61 -5.47 -7.04
C ILE A 8 -3.69 -6.24 -8.38
N GLN A 9 -3.71 -7.57 -8.33
CA GLN A 9 -3.84 -8.44 -9.48
C GLN A 9 -5.24 -8.40 -10.12
N ASP A 10 -6.24 -7.83 -9.45
CA ASP A 10 -7.60 -7.64 -10.00
C ASP A 10 -7.65 -6.57 -11.09
N PHE A 11 -6.53 -5.84 -11.28
CA PHE A 11 -6.44 -4.70 -12.18
C PHE A 11 -5.36 -4.92 -13.25
N SER A 12 -5.73 -4.67 -14.49
CA SER A 12 -4.80 -4.65 -15.61
C SER A 12 -3.84 -3.44 -15.51
N LYS A 13 -2.73 -3.50 -16.26
CA LYS A 13 -1.80 -2.38 -16.40
C LYS A 13 -2.50 -1.07 -16.80
N ASP A 14 -3.43 -1.16 -17.75
CA ASP A 14 -4.16 0.02 -18.26
C ASP A 14 -5.09 0.61 -17.20
N GLU A 15 -5.77 -0.23 -16.41
CA GLU A 15 -6.61 0.23 -15.30
C GLU A 15 -5.77 0.86 -14.19
N ILE A 16 -4.61 0.29 -13.87
CA ILE A 16 -3.67 0.89 -12.93
C ILE A 16 -3.26 2.28 -13.44
N LEU A 17 -2.79 2.41 -14.68
CA LEU A 17 -2.36 3.69 -15.26
C LEU A 17 -3.51 4.71 -15.26
N HIS A 18 -4.72 4.30 -15.63
CA HIS A 18 -5.89 5.16 -15.60
C HIS A 18 -6.18 5.71 -14.18
N ILE A 19 -6.15 4.85 -13.15
CA ILE A 19 -6.34 5.27 -11.75
C ILE A 19 -5.25 6.28 -11.33
N LEU A 20 -4.00 6.08 -11.75
CA LEU A 20 -2.92 7.01 -11.43
C LEU A 20 -3.11 8.37 -12.12
N ASP A 21 -3.60 8.39 -13.36
CA ASP A 21 -3.88 9.63 -14.08
C ASP A 21 -5.05 10.40 -13.46
N VAL A 22 -6.13 9.71 -13.11
CA VAL A 22 -7.27 10.30 -12.38
C VAL A 22 -6.82 10.82 -10.99
N ALA A 23 -5.91 10.14 -10.31
CA ALA A 23 -5.36 10.64 -9.05
C ALA A 23 -4.58 11.94 -9.23
N GLN A 24 -3.86 12.11 -10.33
CA GLN A 24 -3.17 13.35 -10.67
C GLN A 24 -4.15 14.50 -10.96
N GLU A 25 -5.28 14.21 -11.63
CA GLU A 25 -6.35 15.21 -11.81
C GLU A 25 -6.92 15.68 -10.47
N PHE A 26 -7.16 14.75 -9.53
CA PHE A 26 -7.65 15.08 -8.18
C PHE A 26 -6.62 15.83 -7.33
N GLU A 27 -5.34 15.61 -7.53
CA GLU A 27 -4.32 16.41 -6.85
C GLU A 27 -4.35 17.86 -7.33
N ALA A 28 -4.58 18.09 -8.62
CA ALA A 28 -4.73 19.43 -9.19
C ALA A 28 -6.06 20.10 -8.79
N ASN A 29 -7.14 19.33 -8.64
CA ASN A 29 -8.46 19.81 -8.25
C ASN A 29 -9.08 18.94 -7.16
N ARG A 30 -8.83 19.30 -5.90
CA ARG A 30 -9.14 18.48 -4.71
C ARG A 30 -10.62 18.38 -4.37
N GLU A 31 -11.38 19.43 -4.62
CA GLU A 31 -12.79 19.50 -4.22
C GLU A 31 -13.68 19.05 -5.37
N GLN A 32 -14.44 18.01 -5.12
CA GLN A 32 -15.36 17.41 -6.07
C GLN A 32 -16.75 17.25 -5.40
N ASN A 33 -17.79 17.12 -6.19
CA ASN A 33 -19.15 16.93 -5.65
C ASN A 33 -19.99 15.94 -6.46
N PHE A 34 -19.38 15.17 -7.36
CA PHE A 34 -20.13 14.27 -8.23
C PHE A 34 -20.63 12.99 -7.51
N LEU A 35 -20.14 12.70 -6.29
CA LEU A 35 -20.68 11.64 -5.45
C LEU A 35 -21.72 12.14 -4.42
N ALA A 36 -22.28 13.32 -4.63
CA ALA A 36 -23.34 13.84 -3.76
C ALA A 36 -24.51 12.85 -3.67
N GLY A 37 -24.96 12.56 -2.45
CA GLY A 37 -26.01 11.58 -2.18
C GLY A 37 -25.48 10.14 -1.95
N LYS A 38 -24.25 9.81 -2.32
CA LYS A 38 -23.63 8.52 -2.05
C LYS A 38 -23.18 8.39 -0.60
N VAL A 39 -23.16 7.14 -0.11
CA VAL A 39 -22.66 6.77 1.22
C VAL A 39 -21.61 5.68 1.09
N VAL A 40 -20.46 5.88 1.74
CA VAL A 40 -19.36 4.90 1.78
C VAL A 40 -19.15 4.44 3.21
N ALA A 41 -19.11 3.12 3.43
CA ALA A 41 -18.73 2.56 4.73
C ALA A 41 -17.21 2.43 4.85
N CYS A 42 -16.63 2.92 5.95
CA CYS A 42 -15.25 2.68 6.36
C CYS A 42 -15.22 1.75 7.58
N LEU A 43 -15.07 0.43 7.33
CA LEU A 43 -15.14 -0.62 8.34
C LEU A 43 -13.73 -1.06 8.73
N PHE A 44 -13.21 -0.56 9.83
CA PHE A 44 -11.88 -0.89 10.32
C PHE A 44 -11.97 -1.86 11.50
N PHE A 45 -11.75 -3.15 11.24
CA PHE A 45 -11.75 -4.21 12.26
C PHE A 45 -10.42 -4.29 13.02
N GLU A 46 -9.39 -3.60 12.53
CA GLU A 46 -8.13 -3.35 13.24
C GLU A 46 -7.74 -1.86 13.15
N PRO A 47 -7.03 -1.30 14.15
CA PRO A 47 -6.66 0.11 14.15
C PRO A 47 -5.77 0.50 12.96
N SER A 48 -6.11 1.62 12.31
CA SER A 48 -5.29 2.22 11.24
C SER A 48 -5.58 3.71 11.10
N THR A 49 -4.74 4.57 11.66
CA THR A 49 -4.96 6.02 11.63
C THR A 49 -4.87 6.59 10.22
N ARG A 50 -3.74 6.37 9.53
CA ARG A 50 -3.49 6.98 8.21
C ARG A 50 -4.46 6.47 7.15
N THR A 51 -4.63 5.15 7.03
CA THR A 51 -5.50 4.57 6.00
C THR A 51 -6.94 5.02 6.18
N ARG A 52 -7.47 4.95 7.42
CA ARG A 52 -8.83 5.37 7.72
C ARG A 52 -9.05 6.85 7.40
N LEU A 53 -8.26 7.74 8.01
CA LEU A 53 -8.44 9.18 7.83
C LEU A 53 -8.29 9.61 6.37
N SER A 54 -7.39 8.98 5.61
CA SER A 54 -7.24 9.31 4.18
C SER A 54 -8.41 8.81 3.32
N PHE A 55 -9.03 7.66 3.64
CA PHE A 55 -10.28 7.25 2.99
C PHE A 55 -11.45 8.16 3.36
N GLU A 56 -11.63 8.47 4.64
CA GLU A 56 -12.67 9.38 5.10
C GLU A 56 -12.51 10.77 4.43
N ALA A 57 -11.28 11.29 4.35
CA ALA A 57 -10.99 12.53 3.64
C ALA A 57 -11.31 12.44 2.14
N ALA A 58 -10.93 11.33 1.47
CA ALA A 58 -11.22 11.11 0.06
C ALA A 58 -12.73 11.07 -0.22
N VAL A 59 -13.50 10.32 0.59
CA VAL A 59 -14.96 10.25 0.49
C VAL A 59 -15.60 11.64 0.61
N ASN A 60 -15.21 12.41 1.63
CA ASN A 60 -15.74 13.75 1.86
C ASN A 60 -15.40 14.72 0.71
N ARG A 61 -14.16 14.65 0.15
CA ARG A 61 -13.74 15.50 -0.98
C ARG A 61 -14.44 15.15 -2.29
N LEU A 62 -14.95 13.95 -2.42
CA LEU A 62 -15.79 13.54 -3.56
C LEU A 62 -17.28 13.96 -3.39
N GLY A 63 -17.65 14.56 -2.25
CA GLY A 63 -19.01 14.96 -1.92
C GLY A 63 -19.91 13.85 -1.38
N ALA A 64 -19.35 12.64 -1.14
CA ALA A 64 -20.08 11.55 -0.52
C ALA A 64 -20.09 11.67 1.02
N ARG A 65 -20.94 10.87 1.67
CA ARG A 65 -20.97 10.75 3.12
C ARG A 65 -20.21 9.51 3.56
N VAL A 66 -19.60 9.56 4.74
CA VAL A 66 -18.89 8.42 5.33
C VAL A 66 -19.56 7.96 6.61
N ILE A 67 -19.71 6.63 6.75
CA ILE A 67 -20.12 5.96 8.00
C ILE A 67 -19.11 4.86 8.31
N GLY A 68 -19.10 4.33 9.52
CA GLY A 68 -18.25 3.19 9.87
C GLY A 68 -17.74 3.23 11.30
N PHE A 69 -16.71 2.42 11.57
CA PHE A 69 -16.10 2.29 12.90
C PHE A 69 -14.58 2.16 12.79
N PRO A 70 -13.83 2.61 13.83
CA PRO A 70 -12.36 2.62 13.84
C PRO A 70 -11.72 1.30 14.31
N ASP A 71 -12.51 0.44 14.96
CA ASP A 71 -12.12 -0.88 15.48
C ASP A 71 -13.37 -1.73 15.74
N ASN A 72 -13.19 -3.03 16.02
CA ASN A 72 -14.29 -3.98 16.22
C ASN A 72 -14.83 -4.06 17.65
N ARG A 73 -14.25 -3.36 18.62
CA ARG A 73 -14.57 -3.50 20.06
C ARG A 73 -16.02 -3.18 20.40
N ASN A 74 -16.67 -2.31 19.61
CA ASN A 74 -18.04 -1.88 19.81
C ASN A 74 -18.97 -2.30 18.66
N THR A 75 -18.65 -3.41 17.97
CA THR A 75 -19.46 -3.96 16.88
C THR A 75 -20.23 -5.19 17.32
N SER A 76 -21.19 -5.63 16.52
CA SER A 76 -21.96 -6.85 16.78
C SER A 76 -21.11 -8.13 16.71
N GLN A 77 -19.91 -8.09 16.14
CA GLN A 77 -18.97 -9.21 16.16
C GLN A 77 -18.60 -9.64 17.60
N THR A 78 -18.57 -8.71 18.55
CA THR A 78 -18.36 -9.04 19.98
C THR A 78 -19.48 -9.90 20.57
N LYS A 79 -20.63 -9.96 19.89
CA LYS A 79 -21.79 -10.81 20.23
C LYS A 79 -21.85 -12.09 19.40
N GLY A 80 -20.87 -12.34 18.53
CA GLY A 80 -20.79 -13.54 17.68
C GLY A 80 -21.36 -13.38 16.26
N GLU A 81 -21.65 -12.15 15.80
CA GLU A 81 -22.04 -11.91 14.40
C GLU A 81 -20.87 -12.23 13.46
N THR A 82 -21.18 -12.93 12.36
CA THR A 82 -20.19 -13.29 11.35
C THR A 82 -19.79 -12.08 10.50
N LEU A 83 -18.61 -12.14 9.85
CA LEU A 83 -18.20 -11.12 8.90
C LEU A 83 -19.20 -11.01 7.74
N GLU A 84 -19.64 -12.16 7.21
CA GLU A 84 -20.58 -12.24 6.10
C GLU A 84 -21.91 -11.55 6.42
N ASP A 85 -22.45 -11.76 7.63
CA ASP A 85 -23.72 -11.14 8.04
C ASP A 85 -23.53 -9.62 8.22
N THR A 86 -22.44 -9.18 8.85
CA THR A 86 -22.09 -7.77 8.95
C THR A 86 -22.04 -7.11 7.55
N ILE A 87 -21.36 -7.74 6.59
CA ILE A 87 -21.20 -7.19 5.22
C ILE A 87 -22.54 -7.14 4.47
N LYS A 88 -23.36 -8.21 4.56
CA LYS A 88 -24.70 -8.23 3.94
C LYS A 88 -25.58 -7.10 4.47
N ILE A 89 -25.59 -6.89 5.79
CA ILE A 89 -26.39 -5.82 6.41
C ILE A 89 -25.88 -4.45 6.01
N VAL A 90 -24.57 -4.19 6.10
CA VAL A 90 -23.99 -2.90 5.75
C VAL A 90 -24.19 -2.58 4.26
N SER A 91 -24.16 -3.57 3.38
CA SER A 91 -24.43 -3.41 1.95
C SER A 91 -25.79 -2.81 1.63
N ASN A 92 -26.78 -2.92 2.55
CA ASN A 92 -28.10 -2.29 2.38
C ASN A 92 -28.10 -0.78 2.73
N TYR A 93 -27.05 -0.27 3.36
CA TYR A 93 -26.99 1.10 3.85
C TYR A 93 -26.07 1.99 3.02
N VAL A 94 -25.23 1.40 2.17
CA VAL A 94 -24.14 2.12 1.51
C VAL A 94 -24.01 1.77 0.02
N ASP A 95 -23.29 2.61 -0.71
CA ASP A 95 -22.97 2.40 -2.12
C ASP A 95 -21.60 1.72 -2.33
N MET A 96 -20.78 1.68 -1.28
CA MET A 96 -19.44 1.07 -1.31
C MET A 96 -18.96 0.76 0.12
N ILE A 97 -18.15 -0.29 0.25
CA ILE A 97 -17.49 -0.67 1.50
C ILE A 97 -15.98 -0.57 1.34
N VAL A 98 -15.32 0.19 2.21
CA VAL A 98 -13.87 0.14 2.44
C VAL A 98 -13.65 -0.63 3.73
N MET A 99 -12.88 -1.72 3.68
CA MET A 99 -12.64 -2.51 4.89
C MET A 99 -11.17 -2.79 5.14
N ARG A 100 -10.81 -2.84 6.41
CA ARG A 100 -9.53 -3.32 6.91
C ARG A 100 -9.74 -4.38 7.98
N HIS A 101 -9.09 -5.53 7.86
CA HIS A 101 -9.32 -6.68 8.74
C HIS A 101 -8.02 -7.37 9.15
N PRO A 102 -7.89 -7.90 10.39
CA PRO A 102 -6.69 -8.62 10.81
C PRO A 102 -6.53 -10.00 10.16
N MET A 103 -7.62 -10.62 9.69
CA MET A 103 -7.61 -11.94 9.06
C MET A 103 -7.29 -11.84 7.56
N ALA A 104 -6.30 -12.59 7.09
CA ALA A 104 -5.99 -12.73 5.67
C ALA A 104 -7.17 -13.39 4.93
N GLY A 105 -7.52 -12.87 3.74
CA GLY A 105 -8.66 -13.34 2.95
C GLY A 105 -10.03 -12.78 3.38
N ALA A 106 -10.09 -11.95 4.44
CA ALA A 106 -11.34 -11.35 4.88
C ALA A 106 -11.98 -10.45 3.81
N ALA A 107 -11.17 -9.79 3.00
CA ALA A 107 -11.65 -8.95 1.90
C ALA A 107 -12.31 -9.78 0.78
N ASP A 108 -11.81 -10.97 0.48
CA ASP A 108 -12.40 -11.91 -0.47
C ASP A 108 -13.78 -12.38 0.02
N ILE A 109 -13.87 -12.76 1.31
CA ILE A 109 -15.12 -13.14 1.95
C ILE A 109 -16.14 -12.00 1.82
N ALA A 110 -15.72 -10.77 2.18
CA ALA A 110 -16.60 -9.61 2.08
C ALA A 110 -17.09 -9.37 0.64
N ALA A 111 -16.19 -9.40 -0.34
CA ALA A 111 -16.54 -9.19 -1.74
C ALA A 111 -17.49 -10.29 -2.28
N SER A 112 -17.39 -11.53 -1.78
CA SER A 112 -18.25 -12.65 -2.21
C SER A 112 -19.72 -12.50 -1.79
N VAL A 113 -19.99 -11.74 -0.70
CA VAL A 113 -21.35 -11.59 -0.15
C VAL A 113 -21.90 -10.17 -0.27
N ALA A 114 -21.05 -9.17 -0.58
CA ALA A 114 -21.47 -7.78 -0.73
C ALA A 114 -22.31 -7.58 -2.00
N SER A 115 -23.36 -6.76 -1.94
CA SER A 115 -24.11 -6.28 -3.09
C SER A 115 -23.54 -4.97 -3.70
N VAL A 116 -22.52 -4.40 -3.07
CA VAL A 116 -21.82 -3.14 -3.46
C VAL A 116 -20.32 -3.40 -3.61
N PRO A 117 -19.57 -2.53 -4.32
CA PRO A 117 -18.12 -2.64 -4.42
C PRO A 117 -17.43 -2.69 -3.04
N VAL A 118 -16.38 -3.51 -2.93
CA VAL A 118 -15.53 -3.63 -1.74
C VAL A 118 -14.10 -3.19 -2.08
N ILE A 119 -13.51 -2.36 -1.22
CA ILE A 119 -12.11 -1.96 -1.28
C ILE A 119 -11.36 -2.57 -0.09
N ASN A 120 -10.35 -3.38 -0.38
CA ASN A 120 -9.42 -3.91 0.60
C ASN A 120 -8.42 -2.81 1.05
N ALA A 121 -8.60 -2.28 2.26
CA ALA A 121 -7.68 -1.33 2.89
C ALA A 121 -6.59 -2.03 3.74
N GLY A 122 -6.38 -3.33 3.52
CA GLY A 122 -5.40 -4.21 4.15
C GLY A 122 -6.04 -5.34 4.94
N ASP A 123 -5.69 -6.58 4.60
CA ASP A 123 -6.20 -7.79 5.25
C ASP A 123 -5.05 -8.68 5.76
N GLY A 124 -4.82 -8.67 7.05
CA GLY A 124 -3.79 -9.47 7.71
C GLY A 124 -2.40 -9.30 7.09
N ALA A 125 -1.74 -10.42 6.77
CA ALA A 125 -0.45 -10.46 6.07
C ALA A 125 -0.60 -10.59 4.54
N ASN A 126 -1.82 -10.56 4.00
CA ASN A 126 -2.13 -10.88 2.60
C ASN A 126 -1.86 -9.67 1.68
N GLN A 127 -2.82 -8.78 1.48
CA GLN A 127 -2.76 -7.73 0.47
C GLN A 127 -2.97 -6.32 1.06
N HIS A 128 -2.42 -5.32 0.37
CA HIS A 128 -2.73 -3.91 0.61
C HIS A 128 -2.76 -3.13 -0.71
N PRO A 129 -3.72 -3.41 -1.61
CA PRO A 129 -3.71 -2.89 -2.98
C PRO A 129 -3.75 -1.36 -3.05
N THR A 130 -4.41 -0.72 -2.10
CA THR A 130 -4.46 0.76 -2.06
C THR A 130 -3.14 1.40 -1.63
N GLN A 131 -2.28 0.69 -0.89
CA GLN A 131 -0.91 1.10 -0.62
C GLN A 131 -0.08 0.99 -1.90
N THR A 132 -0.19 -0.12 -2.61
CA THR A 132 0.50 -0.35 -3.87
C THR A 132 0.19 0.73 -4.90
N LEU A 133 -1.08 1.09 -5.08
CA LEU A 133 -1.47 2.14 -6.02
C LEU A 133 -0.92 3.52 -5.62
N LEU A 134 -0.88 3.85 -4.32
CA LEU A 134 -0.28 5.12 -3.89
C LEU A 134 1.25 5.12 -4.05
N ASP A 135 1.90 3.97 -3.90
CA ASP A 135 3.33 3.82 -4.13
C ASP A 135 3.65 4.01 -5.63
N LEU A 136 2.90 3.34 -6.52
CA LEU A 136 3.02 3.54 -7.97
C LEU A 136 2.76 5.00 -8.38
N TYR A 137 1.75 5.65 -7.78
CA TYR A 137 1.48 7.07 -8.00
C TYR A 137 2.69 7.93 -7.63
N SER A 138 3.26 7.69 -6.46
CA SER A 138 4.44 8.41 -5.95
C SER A 138 5.67 8.18 -6.82
N ILE A 139 5.89 6.94 -7.26
CA ILE A 139 6.97 6.58 -8.19
C ILE A 139 6.78 7.31 -9.52
N LYS A 140 5.59 7.20 -10.15
CA LYS A 140 5.30 7.88 -11.42
C LYS A 140 5.48 9.40 -11.30
N LYS A 141 5.02 10.00 -10.22
CA LYS A 141 5.12 11.44 -9.97
C LYS A 141 6.55 11.91 -9.82
N THR A 142 7.40 11.14 -9.14
CA THR A 142 8.78 11.55 -8.84
C THR A 142 9.75 11.21 -9.95
N GLN A 143 9.51 10.13 -10.69
CA GLN A 143 10.39 9.65 -11.76
C GLN A 143 9.89 10.02 -13.16
N GLY A 144 8.65 10.49 -13.29
CA GLY A 144 8.02 10.80 -14.59
C GLY A 144 7.63 9.55 -15.40
N ARG A 145 7.95 8.35 -14.89
CA ARG A 145 7.69 7.06 -15.55
C ARG A 145 7.55 5.97 -14.50
N LEU A 146 7.07 4.79 -14.93
CA LEU A 146 7.13 3.53 -14.18
C LEU A 146 8.06 2.52 -14.85
N GLU A 147 8.25 2.62 -16.15
CA GLU A 147 9.02 1.67 -16.96
C GLU A 147 10.52 1.73 -16.67
N GLY A 148 11.13 0.54 -16.55
CA GLY A 148 12.58 0.35 -16.53
C GLY A 148 13.32 0.98 -15.35
N LEU A 149 12.65 1.13 -14.21
CA LEU A 149 13.24 1.71 -12.99
C LEU A 149 14.09 0.68 -12.24
N GLU A 150 15.14 1.14 -11.62
CA GLU A 150 15.96 0.40 -10.65
C GLU A 150 15.43 0.68 -9.24
N ILE A 151 14.90 -0.36 -8.58
CA ILE A 151 14.21 -0.23 -7.30
C ILE A 151 14.90 -1.11 -6.28
N ASP A 152 15.39 -0.48 -5.21
CA ASP A 152 15.94 -1.19 -4.06
C ASP A 152 14.88 -1.27 -2.95
N MET A 153 14.53 -2.49 -2.56
CA MET A 153 13.61 -2.77 -1.47
C MET A 153 14.37 -3.26 -0.25
N VAL A 154 14.31 -2.50 0.84
CA VAL A 154 15.16 -2.68 2.02
C VAL A 154 14.33 -2.99 3.25
N GLY A 155 14.74 -4.02 4.01
CA GLY A 155 14.20 -4.33 5.34
C GLY A 155 13.50 -5.68 5.44
N ASP A 156 12.27 -5.70 5.96
CA ASP A 156 11.49 -6.93 6.09
C ASP A 156 10.80 -7.30 4.77
N LEU A 157 11.48 -8.09 3.95
CA LEU A 157 10.95 -8.56 2.67
C LEU A 157 10.15 -9.86 2.82
N LYS A 158 10.29 -10.56 3.95
CA LYS A 158 9.61 -11.84 4.22
C LYS A 158 8.15 -11.67 4.62
N TYR A 159 7.86 -10.72 5.51
CA TYR A 159 6.52 -10.49 6.06
C TYR A 159 5.88 -9.19 5.54
N GLY A 160 6.61 -8.43 4.73
CA GLY A 160 6.22 -7.11 4.24
C GLY A 160 5.17 -7.15 3.13
N ARG A 161 3.87 -7.28 3.45
CA ARG A 161 2.79 -7.31 2.44
C ARG A 161 2.81 -6.12 1.46
N ALA A 162 3.25 -4.93 1.89
CA ALA A 162 3.36 -3.77 1.01
C ALA A 162 4.43 -3.99 -0.07
N VAL A 163 5.57 -4.59 0.30
CA VAL A 163 6.63 -4.97 -0.65
C VAL A 163 6.12 -6.01 -1.64
N HIS A 164 5.46 -7.05 -1.15
CA HIS A 164 4.94 -8.13 -2.00
C HIS A 164 3.96 -7.59 -3.06
N SER A 165 2.95 -6.84 -2.63
CA SER A 165 1.98 -6.25 -3.55
C SER A 165 2.62 -5.24 -4.51
N LEU A 166 3.66 -4.51 -4.08
CA LEU A 166 4.37 -3.56 -4.93
C LEU A 166 5.21 -4.28 -6.00
N VAL A 167 5.89 -5.39 -5.66
CA VAL A 167 6.61 -6.24 -6.62
C VAL A 167 5.64 -6.81 -7.66
N GLU A 168 4.49 -7.34 -7.23
CA GLU A 168 3.44 -7.85 -8.12
C GLU A 168 2.94 -6.79 -9.11
N ALA A 169 2.78 -5.56 -8.69
CA ALA A 169 2.32 -4.48 -9.56
C ALA A 169 3.42 -3.96 -10.50
N LEU A 170 4.63 -3.77 -9.98
CA LEU A 170 5.76 -3.23 -10.75
C LEU A 170 6.22 -4.18 -11.87
N ARG A 171 5.98 -5.50 -11.76
CA ARG A 171 6.31 -6.46 -12.82
C ARG A 171 5.75 -6.09 -14.21
N HIS A 172 4.65 -5.34 -14.24
CA HIS A 172 4.07 -4.85 -15.50
C HIS A 172 4.89 -3.74 -16.18
N PHE A 173 5.94 -3.24 -15.53
CA PHE A 173 6.72 -2.07 -15.94
C PHE A 173 8.21 -2.36 -16.12
N SER A 174 8.57 -3.63 -16.29
CA SER A 174 9.94 -4.08 -16.57
C SER A 174 11.01 -3.46 -15.64
N PRO A 175 10.84 -3.52 -14.32
CA PRO A 175 11.79 -2.98 -13.35
C PRO A 175 13.06 -3.83 -13.28
N LYS A 176 14.08 -3.29 -12.59
CA LYS A 176 15.19 -4.08 -12.04
C LYS A 176 15.14 -3.97 -10.53
N PHE A 177 15.12 -5.11 -9.84
CA PHE A 177 15.06 -5.10 -8.38
C PHE A 177 16.42 -5.36 -7.73
N THR A 178 16.67 -4.65 -6.65
CA THR A 178 17.60 -5.04 -5.60
C THR A 178 16.78 -5.36 -4.36
N PHE A 179 16.99 -6.50 -3.74
CA PHE A 179 16.35 -6.92 -2.50
C PHE A 179 17.41 -6.91 -1.41
N THR A 180 17.34 -5.93 -0.53
CA THR A 180 18.29 -5.70 0.55
C THR A 180 17.70 -6.16 1.87
N SER A 181 18.13 -7.30 2.36
CA SER A 181 17.63 -7.89 3.62
C SER A 181 18.65 -8.86 4.22
N PRO A 182 18.63 -9.08 5.56
CA PRO A 182 19.32 -10.21 6.15
C PRO A 182 18.67 -11.52 5.67
N GLU A 183 19.41 -12.62 5.72
CA GLU A 183 18.97 -13.93 5.20
C GLU A 183 17.61 -14.37 5.77
N GLU A 184 17.36 -14.10 7.04
CA GLU A 184 16.11 -14.45 7.74
C GLU A 184 14.88 -13.70 7.21
N LEU A 185 15.09 -12.54 6.56
CA LEU A 185 14.04 -11.67 6.04
C LEU A 185 14.02 -11.56 4.52
N ASN A 186 14.68 -12.47 3.83
CA ASN A 186 14.74 -12.51 2.38
C ASN A 186 13.35 -12.61 1.73
N MET A 187 13.27 -12.10 0.51
CA MET A 187 12.07 -12.19 -0.34
C MET A 187 11.65 -13.66 -0.49
N PRO A 188 10.38 -14.01 -0.22
CA PRO A 188 9.90 -15.37 -0.36
C PRO A 188 10.05 -15.91 -1.79
N LYS A 189 10.46 -17.19 -1.92
CA LYS A 189 10.74 -17.85 -3.21
C LYS A 189 9.65 -17.66 -4.25
N LYS A 190 8.38 -17.70 -3.85
CA LYS A 190 7.25 -17.54 -4.78
C LYS A 190 7.30 -16.22 -5.59
N TYR A 191 7.84 -15.14 -5.00
CA TYR A 191 7.99 -13.85 -5.70
C TYR A 191 9.22 -13.86 -6.60
N LEU A 192 10.30 -14.51 -6.20
CA LEU A 192 11.49 -14.69 -7.02
C LEU A 192 11.17 -15.54 -8.25
N GLU A 193 10.49 -16.68 -8.06
CA GLU A 193 10.02 -17.54 -9.15
C GLU A 193 9.06 -16.80 -10.12
N MET A 194 8.21 -15.92 -9.60
CA MET A 194 7.36 -15.08 -10.42
C MET A 194 8.18 -14.12 -11.29
N LEU A 195 9.21 -13.49 -10.73
CA LEU A 195 10.12 -12.59 -11.48
C LEU A 195 10.95 -13.36 -12.51
N ASP A 196 11.43 -14.56 -12.17
CA ASP A 196 12.15 -15.44 -13.08
C ASP A 196 11.28 -15.82 -14.28
N ASN A 197 10.02 -16.18 -14.05
CA ASN A 197 9.06 -16.52 -15.10
C ASN A 197 8.75 -15.33 -16.03
N ASP A 198 8.77 -14.12 -15.51
CA ASP A 198 8.54 -12.88 -16.28
C ASP A 198 9.83 -12.34 -16.93
N GLY A 199 11.00 -12.95 -16.67
CA GLY A 199 12.30 -12.49 -17.15
C GLY A 199 12.75 -11.15 -16.54
N ILE A 200 12.27 -10.82 -15.33
CA ILE A 200 12.58 -9.56 -14.65
C ILE A 200 13.86 -9.74 -13.83
N PRO A 201 14.92 -8.95 -14.08
CA PRO A 201 16.18 -9.09 -13.38
C PRO A 201 16.07 -8.62 -11.92
N TYR A 202 16.66 -9.39 -11.03
CA TYR A 202 16.83 -9.01 -9.62
C TYR A 202 18.16 -9.49 -9.07
N ARG A 203 18.58 -8.89 -7.95
CA ARG A 203 19.68 -9.36 -7.12
C ARG A 203 19.31 -9.27 -5.64
N GLN A 204 19.92 -10.11 -4.81
CA GLN A 204 19.77 -10.06 -3.36
C GLN A 204 21.10 -9.66 -2.74
N VAL A 205 21.06 -8.71 -1.80
CA VAL A 205 22.23 -8.19 -1.06
C VAL A 205 21.86 -8.03 0.41
N ASP A 206 22.87 -7.95 1.28
CA ASP A 206 22.70 -7.83 2.73
C ASP A 206 23.02 -6.44 3.30
N ARG A 207 23.54 -5.53 2.47
CA ARG A 207 23.94 -4.17 2.87
C ARG A 207 23.22 -3.12 2.05
N ILE A 208 22.75 -2.05 2.71
CA ILE A 208 22.05 -0.93 2.04
C ILE A 208 22.96 -0.28 0.99
N GLU A 209 24.24 -0.14 1.31
CA GLU A 209 25.22 0.54 0.45
C GLU A 209 25.34 -0.13 -0.93
N ASP A 210 25.11 -1.45 -1.01
CA ASP A 210 25.26 -2.19 -2.26
C ASP A 210 24.13 -1.90 -3.28
N GLY A 211 23.01 -1.30 -2.83
CA GLY A 211 21.88 -0.89 -3.68
C GLY A 211 21.80 0.61 -3.97
N LEU A 212 22.35 1.45 -3.10
CA LEU A 212 22.15 2.90 -3.10
C LEU A 212 22.62 3.62 -4.37
N ASP A 213 23.76 3.22 -4.93
CA ASP A 213 24.40 3.95 -6.04
C ASP A 213 23.60 3.89 -7.35
N THR A 214 22.79 2.86 -7.52
CA THR A 214 22.13 2.58 -8.79
C THR A 214 20.62 2.76 -8.75
N CYS A 215 19.98 2.79 -7.58
CA CYS A 215 18.53 2.82 -7.51
C CYS A 215 17.93 4.19 -7.87
N ASP A 216 16.77 4.15 -8.52
CA ASP A 216 15.90 5.31 -8.74
C ASP A 216 14.95 5.50 -7.55
N ILE A 217 14.55 4.40 -6.93
CA ILE A 217 13.70 4.35 -5.74
C ILE A 217 14.36 3.46 -4.68
N LEU A 218 14.57 4.02 -3.49
CA LEU A 218 14.89 3.28 -2.29
C LEU A 218 13.61 3.12 -1.47
N TYR A 219 13.05 1.91 -1.46
CA TYR A 219 11.81 1.59 -0.74
C TYR A 219 12.15 0.91 0.58
N MET A 220 12.13 1.68 1.68
CA MET A 220 12.45 1.20 3.02
C MET A 220 11.22 0.62 3.70
N THR A 221 11.41 -0.47 4.46
CA THR A 221 10.37 -1.03 5.33
C THR A 221 10.92 -1.26 6.74
N ARG A 222 10.05 -1.12 7.74
CA ARG A 222 10.40 -1.52 9.11
C ARG A 222 10.32 -3.04 9.27
N VAL A 223 11.08 -3.59 10.20
CA VAL A 223 10.89 -4.95 10.68
C VAL A 223 9.63 -4.99 11.54
N GLN A 224 8.65 -5.81 11.16
CA GLN A 224 7.31 -5.83 11.76
C GLN A 224 7.25 -6.80 12.94
N GLN A 225 7.50 -6.32 14.18
CA GLN A 225 7.48 -7.13 15.40
C GLN A 225 6.24 -8.03 15.52
N GLU A 226 5.08 -7.47 15.16
CA GLU A 226 3.77 -8.13 15.23
C GLU A 226 3.61 -9.35 14.29
N ARG A 227 4.59 -9.60 13.42
CA ARG A 227 4.60 -10.72 12.47
C ARG A 227 5.54 -11.85 12.86
N PHE A 228 6.40 -11.62 13.85
CA PHE A 228 7.34 -12.63 14.30
C PHE A 228 6.67 -13.60 15.28
N PRO A 229 6.79 -14.92 15.07
CA PRO A 229 6.31 -15.90 16.03
C PRO A 229 7.17 -15.95 17.30
N ASP A 230 8.45 -15.56 17.20
CA ASP A 230 9.44 -15.55 18.29
C ASP A 230 10.10 -14.17 18.43
N MET A 231 10.12 -13.65 19.66
CA MET A 231 10.74 -12.38 19.99
C MET A 231 12.26 -12.41 19.91
N ASP A 232 12.88 -13.56 20.10
CA ASP A 232 14.35 -13.70 19.99
C ASP A 232 14.79 -13.58 18.52
N GLU A 233 14.01 -14.10 17.57
CA GLU A 233 14.24 -13.90 16.15
C GLU A 233 14.08 -12.42 15.77
N TYR A 234 13.03 -11.77 16.25
CA TYR A 234 12.84 -10.33 16.04
C TYR A 234 14.01 -9.49 16.55
N ASN A 235 14.48 -9.78 17.77
CA ASN A 235 15.57 -9.03 18.40
C ASN A 235 16.90 -9.12 17.65
N LYS A 236 17.13 -10.16 16.85
CA LYS A 236 18.35 -10.31 16.02
C LYS A 236 18.34 -9.35 14.82
N VAL A 237 17.16 -9.00 14.29
CA VAL A 237 17.02 -8.29 13.01
C VAL A 237 16.38 -6.91 13.11
N LYS A 238 15.81 -6.51 14.25
CA LYS A 238 15.03 -5.27 14.42
C LYS A 238 15.79 -3.98 14.09
N ASP A 239 17.12 -3.97 14.28
CA ASP A 239 17.98 -2.81 14.12
C ASP A 239 19.05 -3.02 13.02
N VAL A 240 18.87 -4.00 12.13
CA VAL A 240 19.84 -4.35 11.08
C VAL A 240 20.06 -3.20 10.12
N TYR A 241 19.00 -2.48 9.78
CA TYR A 241 19.09 -1.37 8.83
C TYR A 241 18.71 -0.05 9.47
N ARG A 242 19.58 0.95 9.28
CA ARG A 242 19.33 2.33 9.64
C ARG A 242 19.93 3.24 8.59
N LEU A 243 19.08 3.79 7.73
CA LEU A 243 19.45 4.79 6.75
C LEU A 243 19.69 6.15 7.43
N SER A 244 20.83 6.79 7.14
CA SER A 244 21.17 8.15 7.60
C SER A 244 21.55 9.04 6.42
N ALA A 245 21.50 10.35 6.61
CA ALA A 245 21.86 11.33 5.57
C ALA A 245 23.31 11.17 5.09
N SER A 246 24.21 10.73 5.95
CA SER A 246 25.63 10.51 5.58
C SER A 246 25.84 9.40 4.55
N MET A 247 24.91 8.45 4.42
CA MET A 247 24.96 7.35 3.45
C MET A 247 24.53 7.79 2.04
N LEU A 248 23.93 8.97 1.90
CA LEU A 248 23.35 9.47 0.64
C LEU A 248 24.34 10.24 -0.24
N GLY A 249 25.62 10.22 0.12
CA GLY A 249 26.67 10.79 -0.71
C GLY A 249 26.94 9.91 -1.95
N GLY A 250 26.66 10.44 -3.15
CA GLY A 250 26.93 9.72 -4.41
C GLY A 250 25.72 9.00 -5.02
N VAL A 251 24.55 9.03 -4.38
CA VAL A 251 23.31 8.50 -4.95
C VAL A 251 22.85 9.28 -6.19
N LYS A 252 22.01 8.68 -7.03
CA LYS A 252 21.44 9.39 -8.19
C LYS A 252 20.71 10.66 -7.75
N PRO A 253 20.90 11.81 -8.42
CA PRO A 253 20.24 13.07 -8.03
C PRO A 253 18.73 13.02 -8.00
N GLY A 254 18.10 12.17 -8.84
CA GLY A 254 16.66 11.98 -8.92
C GLY A 254 16.10 10.88 -7.98
N MET A 255 16.97 10.15 -7.26
CA MET A 255 16.56 9.08 -6.36
C MET A 255 15.57 9.59 -5.32
N LYS A 256 14.57 8.75 -4.96
CA LYS A 256 13.63 9.04 -3.86
C LYS A 256 13.56 7.90 -2.88
N ILE A 257 13.51 8.29 -1.60
CA ILE A 257 13.32 7.37 -0.47
C ILE A 257 11.84 7.33 -0.16
N MET A 258 11.26 6.13 -0.22
CA MET A 258 9.85 5.84 0.06
C MET A 258 9.73 4.90 1.23
N HIS A 259 8.56 4.95 1.91
CA HIS A 259 8.28 4.12 3.07
C HIS A 259 6.76 4.04 3.31
N PRO A 260 6.16 2.86 3.53
CA PRO A 260 4.72 2.72 3.74
C PRO A 260 4.23 3.29 5.08
N LEU A 261 5.15 3.67 5.97
CA LEU A 261 4.90 4.17 7.32
C LEU A 261 4.05 3.22 8.21
N PRO A 262 4.19 3.23 9.55
CA PRO A 262 5.07 4.13 10.31
C PRO A 262 6.53 3.69 10.24
N ARG A 263 7.44 4.65 10.20
CA ARG A 263 8.84 4.37 10.49
C ARG A 263 9.07 4.39 12.01
N VAL A 264 10.12 3.70 12.45
CA VAL A 264 10.56 3.68 13.86
C VAL A 264 12.00 4.17 13.94
N ASN A 265 12.99 3.31 13.65
CA ASN A 265 14.43 3.61 13.72
C ASN A 265 15.19 3.34 12.41
N GLU A 266 14.54 2.70 11.44
CA GLU A 266 15.15 2.31 10.16
C GLU A 266 15.47 3.48 9.22
N ILE A 267 14.87 4.65 9.44
CA ILE A 267 15.24 5.91 8.78
C ILE A 267 15.50 6.96 9.86
N ALA A 268 16.73 7.44 9.92
CA ALA A 268 17.11 8.50 10.84
C ALA A 268 16.45 9.84 10.47
N THR A 269 16.22 10.70 11.46
CA THR A 269 15.49 11.97 11.25
C THR A 269 16.26 12.99 10.42
N ASP A 270 17.60 12.85 10.30
CA ASP A 270 18.43 13.71 9.46
C ASP A 270 18.13 13.52 7.96
N VAL A 271 17.62 12.34 7.56
CA VAL A 271 17.16 12.06 6.19
C VAL A 271 15.99 12.95 5.78
N ASP A 272 15.12 13.36 6.72
CA ASP A 272 13.94 14.20 6.45
C ASP A 272 14.28 15.54 5.79
N TYR A 273 15.49 16.02 6.04
CA TYR A 273 15.98 17.32 5.51
C TYR A 273 16.74 17.19 4.19
N THR A 274 16.83 15.97 3.64
CA THR A 274 17.46 15.73 2.35
C THR A 274 16.45 15.87 1.19
N PRO A 275 16.90 16.18 -0.04
CA PRO A 275 16.02 16.23 -1.20
C PRO A 275 15.50 14.85 -1.63
N TYR A 276 15.99 13.80 -1.01
CA TYR A 276 15.68 12.41 -1.33
C TYR A 276 14.46 11.90 -0.57
N ALA A 277 14.17 12.42 0.63
CA ALA A 277 13.03 12.00 1.44
C ALA A 277 11.70 12.32 0.75
N TYR A 278 10.86 11.29 0.54
CA TYR A 278 9.54 11.45 -0.10
C TYR A 278 8.39 10.76 0.64
N TYR A 279 8.64 10.00 1.66
CA TYR A 279 7.67 9.14 2.35
C TYR A 279 6.49 9.90 2.99
N PHE A 280 6.62 11.15 3.38
CA PHE A 280 5.51 11.96 3.87
C PHE A 280 4.62 12.47 2.74
N GLN A 281 5.23 12.92 1.63
CA GLN A 281 4.53 13.29 0.41
C GLN A 281 3.84 12.08 -0.23
N GLN A 282 4.51 10.92 -0.24
CA GLN A 282 3.95 9.62 -0.62
C GLN A 282 2.67 9.36 0.17
N ALA A 283 2.71 9.40 1.51
CA ALA A 283 1.54 9.18 2.35
C ALA A 283 0.41 10.18 2.08
N GLY A 284 0.74 11.45 1.83
CA GLY A 284 -0.22 12.50 1.46
C GLY A 284 -0.90 12.25 0.11
N GLY A 285 -0.16 11.76 -0.88
CA GLY A 285 -0.68 11.39 -2.20
C GLY A 285 -1.73 10.29 -2.17
N GLY A 286 -1.69 9.46 -1.12
CA GLY A 286 -2.66 8.38 -0.93
C GLY A 286 -4.11 8.82 -0.89
N MET A 287 -4.42 10.04 -0.48
CA MET A 287 -5.78 10.56 -0.50
C MET A 287 -6.30 10.68 -1.94
N TYR A 288 -5.52 11.22 -2.86
CA TYR A 288 -5.91 11.39 -4.26
C TYR A 288 -6.09 10.05 -4.98
N VAL A 289 -5.20 9.10 -4.69
CA VAL A 289 -5.32 7.73 -5.20
C VAL A 289 -6.60 7.05 -4.69
N ARG A 290 -6.97 7.24 -3.42
CA ARG A 290 -8.22 6.73 -2.87
C ARG A 290 -9.46 7.39 -3.48
N MET A 291 -9.40 8.70 -3.78
CA MET A 291 -10.43 9.38 -4.56
C MET A 291 -10.58 8.73 -5.94
N ALA A 292 -9.48 8.45 -6.63
CA ALA A 292 -9.49 7.81 -7.95
C ALA A 292 -10.08 6.40 -7.91
N ILE A 293 -9.67 5.57 -6.95
CA ILE A 293 -10.19 4.20 -6.76
C ILE A 293 -11.70 4.23 -6.52
N ILE A 294 -12.19 5.08 -5.60
CA ILE A 294 -13.61 5.20 -5.29
C ILE A 294 -14.40 5.63 -6.54
N SER A 295 -13.91 6.63 -7.26
CA SER A 295 -14.55 7.14 -8.48
C SER A 295 -14.62 6.08 -9.58
N TYR A 296 -13.52 5.35 -9.79
CA TYR A 296 -13.42 4.27 -10.77
C TYR A 296 -14.41 3.14 -10.48
N LEU A 297 -14.42 2.63 -9.24
CA LEU A 297 -15.27 1.51 -8.85
C LEU A 297 -16.76 1.86 -8.83
N LEU A 298 -17.11 3.12 -8.64
CA LEU A 298 -18.48 3.61 -8.73
C LEU A 298 -18.88 4.04 -10.15
N GLY A 299 -17.99 3.93 -11.14
CA GLY A 299 -18.27 4.19 -12.55
C GLY A 299 -18.36 5.66 -12.93
N PHE A 300 -17.67 6.55 -12.21
CA PHE A 300 -17.66 8.01 -12.47
C PHE A 300 -16.42 8.49 -13.24
N ARG A 301 -15.38 7.65 -13.31
CA ARG A 301 -14.11 7.97 -14.00
C ARG A 301 -13.54 6.72 -14.66
#